data_a8973b8ed185b3e86ce638e2785af238
#
_entry.id   a8973b8ed185b3e86ce638e2785af238
#
_cell.length_a   1.000
_cell.length_b   1.000
_cell.length_c   1.000
_cell.angle_alpha   90.00
_cell.angle_beta   90.00
_cell.angle_gamma   90.00
#
_symmetry.space_group_name_H-M   'P 1'
#
loop_
_entity.id
_entity.type
_entity.pdbx_description
1 polymer ?
#
loop_
_entity_poly.entity_id
_entity_poly.type
_entity_poly.pdbx_seq_one_letter_code
_entity_poly.pdbx_strand_id
1 'polypeptide(L)'
;MAHVLARRMLLAAASLSAAFVSSGLAAQTYRDRLPQDEVVYFMLPDRFENGDTANDRGGLKGDRLTTGFDPTHKGFYHGGDLKGLTARLDYIKALGATAIWLGPIFKNKPVQGAPGQETAGYHGYWITDFTQVDPHLGTEADMRGFVDAAHARGMKVYMDIITNHTADVIAYKECPNSSCVYRSRADYPYQRQGLNPGFLGDQVQTAENFAKLTNPNFAYSVTVPKAEANVKAPAWLNDPIWYHNRGNTIFRGESSQMGDFVGLDDLMTENPRVVAGFIDIYGGWIDKYGVDGFRIDTARHVNPEFWAAFGPAMLARAKSKGIPNFHIFGEVATSDIDVALLAKHTRVDKLPTVLDFAFARAVYDTVAGAAGTDTFTRLFDNDVLYEGGVATAQQLPTFLGNHDAGRFAHFVRMQNPKASDDEVLKRVILGHAMLFTLRGVPVIYAGDEQGFAGDGNDQDAREDMFPSKVASYNDNKLVGTKATTADSNFDQAHPLYRAMAKLAALRLANPALTRGRQIIRNYEEKPGLFAVSRIDPATGREVVIAFNTSTAVITRNVEVDPKSRGFRALHGVCAPQVTVAGSYAVTIAPLDYVICAAGAAE
;
A
#
# COMPACT_ATOMS: atom_id res chain seq x y z
N MET A 1 20.60 45.30 -40.33
CA MET A 1 19.82 44.04 -40.24
C MET A 1 20.50 42.94 -39.40
N ALA A 2 21.81 42.83 -39.40
CA ALA A 2 22.53 41.79 -38.61
C ALA A 2 22.40 41.93 -37.08
N HIS A 3 22.35 43.15 -36.54
CA HIS A 3 22.23 43.38 -35.11
C HIS A 3 20.84 43.11 -34.50
N VAL A 4 19.77 43.11 -35.29
CA VAL A 4 18.40 42.81 -34.81
C VAL A 4 18.17 41.30 -34.74
N LEU A 5 18.76 40.51 -35.61
CA LEU A 5 18.69 39.06 -35.58
C LEU A 5 19.49 38.45 -34.40
N ALA A 6 20.67 39.04 -34.09
CA ALA A 6 21.48 38.60 -32.95
C ALA A 6 20.80 38.82 -31.59
N ARG A 7 20.07 39.96 -31.44
CA ARG A 7 19.28 40.23 -30.20
C ARG A 7 18.06 39.30 -30.06
N ARG A 8 17.41 38.93 -31.12
CA ARG A 8 16.27 37.96 -31.07
C ARG A 8 16.71 36.53 -30.78
N MET A 9 17.88 36.11 -31.29
CA MET A 9 18.42 34.77 -30.96
C MET A 9 18.94 34.70 -29.50
N LEU A 10 19.51 35.78 -28.95
CA LEU A 10 19.94 35.82 -27.55
C LEU A 10 18.74 35.81 -26.56
N LEU A 11 17.62 36.44 -26.89
CA LEU A 11 16.40 36.39 -26.10
C LEU A 11 15.70 35.02 -26.16
N ALA A 12 15.76 34.34 -27.32
CA ALA A 12 15.20 32.98 -27.42
C ALA A 12 16.06 31.93 -26.69
N ALA A 13 17.40 32.06 -26.72
CA ALA A 13 18.30 31.19 -25.99
C ALA A 13 18.19 31.38 -24.47
N ALA A 14 18.00 32.63 -23.99
CA ALA A 14 17.81 32.92 -22.57
C ALA A 14 16.44 32.41 -22.04
N SER A 15 15.37 32.47 -22.85
CA SER A 15 14.06 31.95 -22.45
C SER A 15 14.02 30.40 -22.46
N LEU A 16 14.73 29.73 -23.37
CA LEU A 16 14.85 28.26 -23.32
C LEU A 16 15.69 27.80 -22.12
N SER A 17 16.78 28.50 -21.79
CA SER A 17 17.61 28.16 -20.62
C SER A 17 16.86 28.34 -19.31
N ALA A 18 16.02 29.39 -19.18
CA ALA A 18 15.21 29.62 -17.99
C ALA A 18 14.09 28.57 -17.83
N ALA A 19 13.49 28.09 -18.94
CA ALA A 19 12.47 27.05 -18.90
C ALA A 19 13.05 25.67 -18.49
N PHE A 20 14.26 25.34 -18.95
CA PHE A 20 14.93 24.08 -18.55
C PHE A 20 15.43 24.12 -17.10
N VAL A 21 15.89 25.26 -16.60
CA VAL A 21 16.33 25.39 -15.19
C VAL A 21 15.13 25.36 -14.23
N SER A 22 14.00 25.93 -14.61
CA SER A 22 12.80 25.91 -13.77
C SER A 22 12.14 24.51 -13.70
N SER A 23 12.16 23.72 -14.79
CA SER A 23 11.64 22.36 -14.78
C SER A 23 12.55 21.40 -13.99
N GLY A 24 13.87 21.59 -14.03
CA GLY A 24 14.82 20.78 -13.25
C GLY A 24 14.72 21.06 -11.74
N LEU A 25 14.54 22.29 -11.33
CA LEU A 25 14.35 22.66 -9.92
C LEU A 25 12.99 22.21 -9.37
N ALA A 26 11.91 22.32 -10.16
CA ALA A 26 10.59 21.84 -9.75
C ALA A 26 10.53 20.30 -9.64
N ALA A 27 11.24 19.56 -10.51
CA ALA A 27 11.30 18.11 -10.48
C ALA A 27 12.10 17.55 -9.29
N GLN A 28 13.08 18.29 -8.75
CA GLN A 28 13.85 17.86 -7.57
C GLN A 28 13.10 18.07 -6.25
N THR A 29 12.20 19.01 -6.16
CA THR A 29 11.49 19.34 -4.91
C THR A 29 10.56 18.24 -4.43
N TYR A 30 10.02 17.38 -5.30
CA TYR A 30 9.13 16.30 -4.86
C TYR A 30 9.86 15.22 -4.03
N ARG A 31 11.16 14.99 -4.27
CA ARG A 31 11.97 14.03 -3.51
C ARG A 31 12.32 14.50 -2.10
N ASP A 32 12.23 15.82 -1.86
CA ASP A 32 12.48 16.41 -0.53
C ASP A 32 11.26 16.25 0.39
N ARG A 33 10.07 15.96 -0.14
CA ARG A 33 8.90 15.70 0.68
C ARG A 33 9.14 14.46 1.57
N LEU A 34 8.73 14.59 2.84
CA LEU A 34 8.77 13.48 3.80
C LEU A 34 7.63 12.50 3.52
N PRO A 35 7.73 11.23 3.98
CA PRO A 35 6.64 10.26 3.79
C PRO A 35 5.27 10.76 4.24
N GLN A 36 5.17 11.43 5.39
CA GLN A 36 3.91 11.97 5.92
C GLN A 36 3.32 13.14 5.13
N ASP A 37 4.06 13.72 4.18
CA ASP A 37 3.55 14.76 3.28
C ASP A 37 2.82 14.18 2.07
N GLU A 38 2.93 12.88 1.84
CA GLU A 38 2.36 12.24 0.66
C GLU A 38 0.85 11.92 0.85
N VAL A 39 0.18 11.84 -0.28
CA VAL A 39 -1.11 11.18 -0.49
C VAL A 39 -0.87 10.09 -1.51
N VAL A 40 -1.06 8.84 -1.11
CA VAL A 40 -0.72 7.67 -1.93
C VAL A 40 -1.96 7.17 -2.66
N TYR A 41 -1.81 6.84 -3.93
CA TYR A 41 -2.82 6.14 -4.73
C TYR A 41 -2.31 4.74 -5.06
N PHE A 42 -3.01 3.72 -4.58
CA PHE A 42 -2.67 2.32 -4.77
C PHE A 42 -3.54 1.69 -5.87
N MET A 43 -2.93 0.94 -6.79
CA MET A 43 -3.66 0.16 -7.79
C MET A 43 -2.94 -1.12 -8.18
N LEU A 44 -3.72 -2.09 -8.67
CA LEU A 44 -3.24 -3.22 -9.46
C LEU A 44 -3.23 -2.81 -10.94
N PRO A 45 -2.08 -2.85 -11.64
CA PRO A 45 -2.00 -2.38 -13.04
C PRO A 45 -3.01 -3.06 -13.96
N ASP A 46 -3.17 -4.38 -13.84
CA ASP A 46 -4.10 -5.17 -14.67
C ASP A 46 -5.56 -4.71 -14.55
N ARG A 47 -5.95 -4.06 -13.45
CA ARG A 47 -7.33 -3.62 -13.15
C ARG A 47 -7.56 -2.13 -13.38
N PHE A 48 -6.55 -1.39 -13.87
CA PHE A 48 -6.64 0.06 -13.90
C PHE A 48 -7.03 0.61 -15.27
N GLU A 49 -6.24 0.39 -16.31
CA GLU A 49 -6.55 0.81 -17.69
C GLU A 49 -5.74 -0.02 -18.68
N ASN A 50 -6.37 -0.46 -19.78
CA ASN A 50 -5.72 -1.15 -20.87
C ASN A 50 -5.25 -0.14 -21.92
N GLY A 51 -3.94 0.04 -22.07
CA GLY A 51 -3.31 0.95 -23.04
C GLY A 51 -2.76 0.24 -24.27
N ASP A 52 -2.58 -1.09 -24.22
CA ASP A 52 -1.99 -1.88 -25.30
C ASP A 52 -2.54 -3.31 -25.35
N THR A 53 -3.59 -3.53 -26.12
CA THR A 53 -4.19 -4.86 -26.26
C THR A 53 -3.27 -5.92 -26.86
N ALA A 54 -2.10 -5.56 -27.39
CA ALA A 54 -1.14 -6.52 -27.93
C ALA A 54 -0.40 -7.29 -26.81
N ASN A 55 -0.33 -6.75 -25.60
CA ASN A 55 0.30 -7.38 -24.44
C ASN A 55 -0.65 -8.21 -23.57
N ASP A 56 -1.98 -8.15 -23.77
CA ASP A 56 -3.00 -8.81 -22.94
C ASP A 56 -2.69 -10.28 -22.60
N ARG A 57 -1.99 -10.98 -23.48
CA ARG A 57 -1.65 -12.40 -23.36
C ARG A 57 -0.19 -12.64 -22.96
N GLY A 58 0.56 -11.63 -22.56
CA GLY A 58 1.97 -11.75 -22.17
C GLY A 58 2.87 -12.34 -23.27
N GLY A 59 2.53 -12.16 -24.54
CA GLY A 59 3.24 -12.78 -25.68
C GLY A 59 3.01 -14.29 -25.84
N LEU A 60 2.18 -14.92 -24.99
CA LEU A 60 1.85 -16.34 -25.03
C LEU A 60 0.72 -16.63 -26.01
N LYS A 61 0.64 -17.89 -26.47
CA LYS A 61 -0.40 -18.38 -27.38
C LYS A 61 -1.18 -19.52 -26.73
N GLY A 62 -2.48 -19.55 -26.93
CA GLY A 62 -3.35 -20.60 -26.37
C GLY A 62 -4.59 -20.05 -25.71
N ASP A 63 -5.19 -20.87 -24.87
CA ASP A 63 -6.34 -20.52 -24.04
C ASP A 63 -5.94 -19.78 -22.74
N ARG A 64 -6.92 -19.50 -21.89
CA ARG A 64 -6.69 -18.80 -20.61
C ARG A 64 -5.80 -19.58 -19.65
N LEU A 65 -5.77 -20.90 -19.69
CA LEU A 65 -4.93 -21.72 -18.81
C LEU A 65 -3.46 -21.69 -19.23
N THR A 66 -3.18 -21.26 -20.45
CA THR A 66 -1.81 -21.03 -20.96
C THR A 66 -1.40 -19.58 -20.82
N THR A 67 -2.29 -18.66 -21.21
CA THR A 67 -1.98 -17.23 -21.29
C THR A 67 -2.31 -16.45 -20.02
N GLY A 68 -3.18 -16.96 -19.18
CA GLY A 68 -3.71 -16.22 -18.03
C GLY A 68 -4.75 -15.14 -18.39
N PHE A 69 -5.06 -14.91 -19.69
CA PHE A 69 -5.96 -13.86 -20.12
C PHE A 69 -7.40 -14.34 -20.28
N ASP A 70 -8.30 -13.80 -19.47
CA ASP A 70 -9.76 -13.94 -19.58
C ASP A 70 -10.46 -12.78 -18.85
N PRO A 71 -10.78 -11.68 -19.53
CA PRO A 71 -11.37 -10.49 -18.90
C PRO A 71 -12.81 -10.69 -18.41
N THR A 72 -13.40 -11.88 -18.60
CA THR A 72 -14.73 -12.22 -18.10
C THR A 72 -14.70 -12.95 -16.75
N HIS A 73 -13.51 -13.29 -16.26
CA HIS A 73 -13.33 -14.07 -15.04
C HIS A 73 -12.41 -13.37 -14.05
N LYS A 74 -12.91 -13.02 -12.86
CA LYS A 74 -12.22 -12.23 -11.81
C LYS A 74 -10.83 -12.75 -11.41
N GLY A 75 -10.53 -14.01 -11.60
CA GLY A 75 -9.25 -14.66 -11.27
C GLY A 75 -8.22 -14.66 -12.40
N PHE A 76 -8.44 -13.96 -13.51
CA PHE A 76 -7.55 -13.96 -14.68
C PHE A 76 -7.12 -12.54 -15.06
N TYR A 77 -6.15 -12.40 -15.97
CA TYR A 77 -5.76 -11.09 -16.50
C TYR A 77 -6.89 -10.45 -17.30
N HIS A 78 -7.10 -9.15 -17.11
CA HIS A 78 -8.09 -8.34 -17.82
C HIS A 78 -7.47 -7.41 -18.87
N GLY A 79 -6.15 -7.23 -18.82
CA GLY A 79 -5.38 -6.50 -19.82
C GLY A 79 -5.01 -5.07 -19.44
N GLY A 80 -5.25 -4.61 -18.20
CA GLY A 80 -4.68 -3.34 -17.75
C GLY A 80 -3.15 -3.38 -17.72
N ASP A 81 -2.49 -2.25 -18.04
CA ASP A 81 -1.06 -2.22 -18.28
C ASP A 81 -0.39 -0.86 -17.94
N LEU A 82 0.94 -0.81 -18.02
CA LEU A 82 1.74 0.39 -17.75
C LEU A 82 1.46 1.55 -18.72
N LYS A 83 1.08 1.29 -19.97
CA LYS A 83 0.71 2.34 -20.93
C LYS A 83 -0.63 2.97 -20.56
N GLY A 84 -1.62 2.14 -20.22
CA GLY A 84 -2.92 2.60 -19.74
C GLY A 84 -2.78 3.39 -18.45
N LEU A 85 -2.00 2.88 -17.50
CA LEU A 85 -1.69 3.59 -16.26
C LEU A 85 -1.02 4.95 -16.53
N THR A 86 -0.05 4.99 -17.43
CA THR A 86 0.63 6.24 -17.82
C THR A 86 -0.34 7.25 -18.43
N ALA A 87 -1.30 6.81 -19.21
CA ALA A 87 -2.32 7.67 -19.82
C ALA A 87 -3.27 8.29 -18.77
N ARG A 88 -3.44 7.67 -17.61
CA ARG A 88 -4.32 8.13 -16.52
C ARG A 88 -3.61 8.91 -15.40
N LEU A 89 -2.31 9.20 -15.52
CA LEU A 89 -1.57 9.93 -14.48
C LEU A 89 -2.17 11.30 -14.13
N ASP A 90 -2.76 12.00 -15.09
CA ASP A 90 -3.40 13.30 -14.85
C ASP A 90 -4.70 13.16 -14.04
N TYR A 91 -5.45 12.06 -14.19
CA TYR A 91 -6.60 11.73 -13.36
C TYR A 91 -6.17 11.52 -11.89
N ILE A 92 -5.12 10.73 -11.67
CA ILE A 92 -4.56 10.46 -10.34
C ILE A 92 -4.02 11.75 -9.70
N LYS A 93 -3.32 12.58 -10.50
CA LYS A 93 -2.81 13.88 -10.04
C LYS A 93 -3.91 14.84 -9.66
N ALA A 94 -4.99 14.91 -10.43
CA ALA A 94 -6.13 15.78 -10.18
C ALA A 94 -6.92 15.39 -8.91
N LEU A 95 -6.89 14.11 -8.52
CA LEU A 95 -7.42 13.64 -7.23
C LEU A 95 -6.61 14.20 -6.03
N GLY A 96 -5.40 14.68 -6.29
CA GLY A 96 -4.49 15.20 -5.27
C GLY A 96 -3.46 14.19 -4.77
N ALA A 97 -3.34 13.03 -5.42
CA ALA A 97 -2.29 12.07 -5.10
C ALA A 97 -0.90 12.65 -5.44
N THR A 98 0.07 12.37 -4.57
CA THR A 98 1.45 12.82 -4.68
C THR A 98 2.44 11.67 -4.78
N ALA A 99 1.97 10.45 -4.54
CA ALA A 99 2.70 9.21 -4.72
C ALA A 99 1.78 8.13 -5.27
N ILE A 100 2.35 7.20 -6.02
CA ILE A 100 1.68 6.02 -6.56
C ILE A 100 2.29 4.79 -5.88
N TRP A 101 1.47 3.94 -5.29
CA TRP A 101 1.84 2.58 -4.93
C TRP A 101 1.39 1.67 -6.06
N LEU A 102 2.37 1.21 -6.83
CA LEU A 102 2.19 0.33 -7.97
C LEU A 102 2.21 -1.13 -7.49
N GLY A 103 1.13 -1.87 -7.68
CA GLY A 103 1.08 -3.31 -7.43
C GLY A 103 2.21 -4.04 -8.16
N PRO A 104 2.59 -5.28 -7.76
CA PRO A 104 3.80 -5.92 -8.29
C PRO A 104 3.77 -6.06 -9.81
N ILE A 105 4.89 -5.72 -10.45
CA ILE A 105 5.02 -5.69 -11.92
C ILE A 105 6.02 -6.73 -12.46
N PHE A 106 6.59 -7.54 -11.59
CA PHE A 106 7.58 -8.54 -11.97
C PHE A 106 6.93 -9.68 -12.76
N LYS A 107 7.72 -10.37 -13.59
CA LYS A 107 7.20 -11.49 -14.37
C LYS A 107 6.73 -12.63 -13.49
N ASN A 108 5.47 -12.97 -13.64
CA ASN A 108 4.78 -13.99 -12.87
C ASN A 108 4.70 -15.34 -13.60
N LYS A 109 4.39 -16.38 -12.83
CA LYS A 109 3.82 -17.62 -13.39
C LYS A 109 2.44 -17.24 -13.95
N PRO A 110 2.18 -17.47 -15.24
CA PRO A 110 0.94 -16.97 -15.86
C PRO A 110 -0.32 -17.54 -15.21
N VAL A 111 -0.30 -18.83 -14.91
CA VAL A 111 -1.43 -19.55 -14.28
C VAL A 111 -0.88 -20.57 -13.29
N GLN A 112 -1.55 -20.70 -12.15
CA GLN A 112 -1.34 -21.81 -11.20
C GLN A 112 -2.64 -22.15 -10.46
N GLY A 113 -2.63 -23.25 -9.70
CA GLY A 113 -3.77 -23.76 -8.96
C GLY A 113 -4.07 -25.21 -9.27
N ALA A 114 -4.89 -25.86 -8.44
CA ALA A 114 -5.35 -27.22 -8.67
C ALA A 114 -6.32 -27.26 -9.87
N PRO A 115 -6.43 -28.41 -10.58
CA PRO A 115 -7.35 -28.55 -11.70
C PRO A 115 -8.78 -28.12 -11.35
N GLY A 116 -9.33 -27.17 -12.12
CA GLY A 116 -10.65 -26.56 -11.91
C GLY A 116 -10.68 -25.41 -10.88
N GLN A 117 -9.54 -25.07 -10.30
CA GLN A 117 -9.35 -23.93 -9.37
C GLN A 117 -8.20 -23.02 -9.82
N GLU A 118 -7.81 -23.14 -11.10
CA GLU A 118 -6.72 -22.36 -11.65
C GLU A 118 -7.09 -20.88 -11.69
N THR A 119 -6.10 -20.03 -11.37
CA THR A 119 -6.16 -18.57 -11.52
C THR A 119 -4.85 -18.06 -12.12
N ALA A 120 -4.88 -16.81 -12.57
CA ALA A 120 -3.72 -16.16 -13.19
C ALA A 120 -2.95 -15.26 -12.23
N GLY A 121 -1.68 -15.01 -12.54
CA GLY A 121 -0.78 -14.14 -11.77
C GLY A 121 -1.01 -12.63 -11.96
N TYR A 122 -2.20 -12.19 -12.35
CA TYR A 122 -2.54 -10.79 -12.67
C TYR A 122 -2.28 -9.80 -11.51
N HIS A 123 -2.30 -10.31 -10.29
CA HIS A 123 -2.03 -9.53 -9.07
C HIS A 123 -0.53 -9.29 -8.82
N GLY A 124 0.36 -10.04 -9.50
CA GLY A 124 1.80 -9.85 -9.45
C GLY A 124 2.55 -10.59 -8.35
N TYR A 125 1.89 -11.40 -7.51
CA TYR A 125 2.51 -12.04 -6.33
C TYR A 125 3.12 -13.43 -6.59
N TRP A 126 3.03 -13.97 -7.81
CA TRP A 126 3.59 -15.28 -8.18
C TRP A 126 4.84 -15.15 -9.06
N ILE A 127 5.85 -14.49 -8.51
CA ILE A 127 7.03 -14.08 -9.28
C ILE A 127 7.89 -15.29 -9.65
N THR A 128 8.20 -15.39 -10.93
CA THR A 128 9.22 -16.28 -11.48
C THR A 128 10.48 -15.52 -11.84
N ASP A 129 10.38 -14.29 -12.34
CA ASP A 129 11.55 -13.48 -12.70
C ASP A 129 11.49 -12.09 -12.06
N PHE A 130 12.36 -11.89 -11.06
CA PHE A 130 12.49 -10.64 -10.31
C PHE A 130 13.24 -9.53 -11.06
N THR A 131 13.74 -9.81 -12.26
CA THR A 131 14.63 -8.91 -13.00
C THR A 131 13.97 -8.20 -14.17
N GLN A 132 12.76 -8.59 -14.55
CA GLN A 132 12.02 -8.01 -15.67
C GLN A 132 10.56 -7.72 -15.35
N VAL A 133 9.96 -6.81 -16.13
CA VAL A 133 8.54 -6.50 -16.09
C VAL A 133 7.75 -7.69 -16.65
N ASP A 134 6.57 -7.97 -16.09
CA ASP A 134 5.65 -8.98 -16.64
C ASP A 134 5.20 -8.57 -18.05
N PRO A 135 5.32 -9.47 -19.03
CA PRO A 135 4.92 -9.16 -20.42
C PRO A 135 3.43 -8.83 -20.59
N HIS A 136 2.55 -9.21 -19.65
CA HIS A 136 1.14 -8.78 -19.67
C HIS A 136 1.00 -7.30 -19.32
N LEU A 137 1.92 -6.76 -18.53
CA LEU A 137 1.87 -5.38 -18.06
C LEU A 137 2.69 -4.42 -18.91
N GLY A 138 3.54 -4.96 -19.82
CA GLY A 138 4.34 -4.16 -20.72
C GLY A 138 5.82 -4.54 -20.75
N THR A 139 6.64 -3.57 -21.11
CA THR A 139 8.09 -3.72 -21.26
C THR A 139 8.87 -2.88 -20.23
N GLU A 140 10.18 -3.09 -20.17
CA GLU A 140 11.07 -2.21 -19.38
C GLU A 140 11.03 -0.74 -19.85
N ALA A 141 10.80 -0.51 -21.15
CA ALA A 141 10.66 0.84 -21.69
C ALA A 141 9.35 1.49 -21.22
N ASP A 142 8.26 0.71 -21.10
CA ASP A 142 6.97 1.20 -20.59
C ASP A 142 7.09 1.53 -19.09
N MET A 143 7.80 0.70 -18.31
CA MET A 143 8.08 1.01 -16.90
C MET A 143 8.93 2.28 -16.75
N ARG A 144 9.97 2.46 -17.58
CA ARG A 144 10.76 3.68 -17.61
C ARG A 144 9.88 4.89 -17.92
N GLY A 145 9.08 4.78 -18.99
CA GLY A 145 8.17 5.84 -19.42
C GLY A 145 7.15 6.23 -18.33
N PHE A 146 6.61 5.23 -17.63
CA PHE A 146 5.69 5.45 -16.50
C PHE A 146 6.36 6.21 -15.35
N VAL A 147 7.53 5.75 -14.88
CA VAL A 147 8.25 6.40 -13.78
C VAL A 147 8.64 7.83 -14.15
N ASP A 148 9.20 8.04 -15.33
CA ASP A 148 9.59 9.36 -15.80
C ASP A 148 8.37 10.31 -15.91
N ALA A 149 7.22 9.80 -16.39
CA ALA A 149 5.98 10.57 -16.49
C ALA A 149 5.37 10.92 -15.12
N ALA A 150 5.44 10.01 -14.15
CA ALA A 150 5.03 10.26 -12.76
C ALA A 150 5.93 11.32 -12.11
N HIS A 151 7.25 11.19 -12.23
CA HIS A 151 8.23 12.14 -11.72
C HIS A 151 8.09 13.53 -12.35
N ALA A 152 7.84 13.61 -13.67
CA ALA A 152 7.57 14.88 -14.36
C ALA A 152 6.33 15.62 -13.79
N ARG A 153 5.39 14.88 -13.20
CA ARG A 153 4.22 15.43 -12.51
C ARG A 153 4.46 15.69 -11.02
N GLY A 154 5.69 15.44 -10.53
CA GLY A 154 6.06 15.56 -9.13
C GLY A 154 5.43 14.48 -8.24
N MET A 155 5.08 13.33 -8.80
CA MET A 155 4.57 12.17 -8.05
C MET A 155 5.70 11.15 -7.83
N LYS A 156 5.80 10.63 -6.61
CA LYS A 156 6.68 9.51 -6.26
C LYS A 156 6.09 8.17 -6.75
N VAL A 157 6.96 7.18 -6.94
CA VAL A 157 6.57 5.82 -7.30
C VAL A 157 7.09 4.85 -6.25
N TYR A 158 6.18 4.17 -5.56
CA TYR A 158 6.47 3.09 -4.63
C TYR A 158 6.14 1.75 -5.32
N MET A 159 7.11 0.85 -5.35
CA MET A 159 6.90 -0.50 -5.89
C MET A 159 6.44 -1.44 -4.80
N ASP A 160 5.48 -2.28 -5.14
CA ASP A 160 5.16 -3.46 -4.34
C ASP A 160 6.19 -4.55 -4.62
N ILE A 161 6.83 -5.07 -3.58
CA ILE A 161 7.90 -6.07 -3.69
C ILE A 161 7.63 -7.27 -2.80
N ILE A 162 8.09 -8.43 -3.25
CA ILE A 162 7.93 -9.70 -2.54
C ILE A 162 9.31 -10.21 -2.14
N THR A 163 9.51 -10.50 -0.84
CA THR A 163 10.77 -11.02 -0.31
C THR A 163 10.61 -12.37 0.38
N ASN A 164 9.38 -12.76 0.69
CA ASN A 164 9.05 -13.96 1.43
C ASN A 164 9.10 -15.24 0.57
N HIS A 165 8.62 -15.17 -0.67
CA HIS A 165 8.38 -16.34 -1.50
C HIS A 165 8.60 -16.08 -2.99
N THR A 166 8.59 -17.17 -3.76
CA THR A 166 8.49 -17.17 -5.22
C THR A 166 7.20 -17.87 -5.65
N ALA A 167 6.90 -17.93 -6.95
CA ALA A 167 5.82 -18.76 -7.49
C ALA A 167 5.94 -20.21 -7.02
N ASP A 168 4.82 -20.92 -6.90
CA ASP A 168 4.73 -22.36 -6.61
C ASP A 168 5.38 -23.16 -7.76
N VAL A 169 6.57 -23.68 -7.54
CA VAL A 169 7.39 -24.47 -8.48
C VAL A 169 7.95 -25.72 -7.81
N ILE A 170 8.26 -25.63 -6.51
CA ILE A 170 8.83 -26.72 -5.74
C ILE A 170 7.69 -27.64 -5.25
N ALA A 171 7.78 -28.93 -5.56
CA ALA A 171 6.83 -29.94 -5.11
C ALA A 171 7.49 -30.96 -4.18
N TYR A 172 6.70 -31.66 -3.41
CA TYR A 172 7.16 -32.66 -2.43
C TYR A 172 6.63 -34.04 -2.80
N LYS A 173 7.53 -35.07 -2.83
CA LYS A 173 7.16 -36.45 -3.20
C LYS A 173 6.13 -37.07 -2.25
N GLU A 174 6.26 -36.76 -0.96
CA GLU A 174 5.39 -37.29 0.09
C GLU A 174 4.01 -36.64 0.11
N CYS A 175 3.87 -35.52 -0.57
CA CYS A 175 2.67 -34.72 -0.59
C CYS A 175 2.51 -34.09 -1.99
N PRO A 176 1.95 -34.81 -2.98
CA PRO A 176 1.84 -34.32 -4.35
C PRO A 176 0.76 -33.23 -4.53
N ASN A 177 0.10 -32.80 -3.47
CA ASN A 177 -0.94 -31.79 -3.46
C ASN A 177 -0.38 -30.48 -2.86
N SER A 178 -0.95 -29.36 -3.20
CA SER A 178 -0.56 -28.02 -2.71
C SER A 178 -0.82 -27.78 -1.20
N SER A 179 -1.41 -28.72 -0.47
CA SER A 179 -1.75 -28.61 0.96
C SER A 179 -0.89 -29.54 1.84
N CYS A 180 0.42 -29.44 1.72
CA CYS A 180 1.36 -30.23 2.52
C CYS A 180 1.43 -29.71 3.96
N VAL A 181 1.33 -30.62 4.94
CA VAL A 181 1.40 -30.29 6.36
C VAL A 181 2.77 -29.71 6.72
N TYR A 182 2.78 -28.65 7.53
CA TYR A 182 4.03 -28.07 8.02
C TYR A 182 4.83 -29.08 8.86
N ARG A 183 6.13 -29.22 8.56
CA ARG A 183 7.09 -30.11 9.27
C ARG A 183 8.09 -29.26 10.06
N SER A 184 7.94 -29.25 11.39
CA SER A 184 8.73 -28.41 12.31
C SER A 184 10.21 -28.78 12.31
N ARG A 185 11.08 -27.84 12.73
CA ARG A 185 12.52 -28.10 12.96
C ARG A 185 12.75 -29.12 14.05
N ALA A 186 11.87 -29.18 15.05
CA ALA A 186 12.00 -30.15 16.14
C ALA A 186 11.80 -31.58 15.66
N ASP A 187 10.79 -31.81 14.81
CA ASP A 187 10.45 -33.15 14.29
C ASP A 187 11.31 -33.51 13.06
N TYR A 188 11.71 -32.53 12.29
CA TYR A 188 12.48 -32.67 11.05
C TYR A 188 13.71 -31.73 11.07
N PRO A 189 14.73 -32.03 11.91
CA PRO A 189 15.95 -31.23 11.97
C PRO A 189 16.76 -31.33 10.68
N TYR A 190 17.53 -30.30 10.36
CA TYR A 190 18.34 -30.21 9.13
C TYR A 190 19.33 -31.38 8.96
N GLN A 191 19.83 -31.95 10.10
CA GLN A 191 20.79 -33.03 10.12
C GLN A 191 20.12 -34.43 10.18
N ARG A 192 18.80 -34.47 10.04
CA ARG A 192 18.05 -35.73 10.07
C ARG A 192 18.67 -36.76 9.12
N GLN A 193 18.82 -38.00 9.58
CA GLN A 193 19.38 -39.12 8.81
C GLN A 193 20.79 -38.88 8.26
N GLY A 194 21.59 -38.02 8.90
CA GLY A 194 22.94 -37.71 8.48
C GLY A 194 23.03 -36.67 7.35
N LEU A 195 21.94 -36.03 7.00
CA LEU A 195 21.96 -34.91 6.06
C LEU A 195 22.69 -33.69 6.65
N ASN A 196 23.23 -32.84 5.80
CA ASN A 196 23.84 -31.55 6.15
C ASN A 196 24.84 -31.61 7.32
N PRO A 197 25.88 -32.48 7.28
CA PRO A 197 26.80 -32.67 8.38
C PRO A 197 27.54 -31.35 8.68
N GLY A 198 27.55 -30.97 9.96
CA GLY A 198 28.20 -29.76 10.44
C GLY A 198 27.41 -28.46 10.24
N PHE A 199 26.23 -28.48 9.65
CA PHE A 199 25.32 -27.35 9.70
C PHE A 199 24.80 -27.18 11.13
N LEU A 200 24.99 -26.00 11.72
CA LEU A 200 24.65 -25.74 13.13
C LEU A 200 23.20 -25.28 13.34
N GLY A 201 22.40 -25.21 12.27
CA GLY A 201 21.05 -24.68 12.28
C GLY A 201 20.97 -23.24 11.77
N ASP A 202 19.78 -22.81 11.45
CA ASP A 202 19.45 -21.50 10.85
C ASP A 202 19.66 -20.31 11.80
N GLN A 203 19.76 -20.56 13.10
CA GLN A 203 20.09 -19.52 14.09
C GLN A 203 21.55 -19.04 14.03
N VAL A 204 22.44 -19.78 13.38
CA VAL A 204 23.83 -19.38 13.16
C VAL A 204 23.96 -18.80 11.75
N GLN A 205 23.65 -17.51 11.63
CA GLN A 205 23.47 -16.80 10.35
C GLN A 205 24.80 -16.34 9.74
N THR A 206 25.73 -17.27 9.57
CA THR A 206 27.01 -17.00 8.89
C THR A 206 27.10 -17.76 7.57
N ALA A 207 27.77 -17.17 6.60
CA ALA A 207 27.96 -17.79 5.28
C ALA A 207 28.68 -19.17 5.41
N GLU A 208 29.65 -19.30 6.35
CA GLU A 208 30.36 -20.54 6.60
C GLU A 208 29.44 -21.64 7.15
N ASN A 209 28.45 -21.29 7.97
CA ASN A 209 27.48 -22.26 8.48
C ASN A 209 26.52 -22.69 7.35
N PHE A 210 25.93 -21.72 6.63
CA PHE A 210 25.00 -22.02 5.55
C PHE A 210 25.66 -22.74 4.36
N ALA A 211 26.96 -22.60 4.13
CA ALA A 211 27.70 -23.39 3.14
C ALA A 211 27.69 -24.92 3.43
N LYS A 212 27.34 -25.33 4.65
CA LYS A 212 27.18 -26.73 5.05
C LYS A 212 25.75 -27.26 4.83
N LEU A 213 24.80 -26.40 4.53
CA LEU A 213 23.46 -26.76 4.11
C LEU A 213 23.52 -27.11 2.62
N THR A 214 23.69 -28.40 2.29
CA THR A 214 23.95 -28.86 0.92
C THR A 214 22.85 -29.80 0.38
N ASN A 215 21.91 -30.19 1.23
CA ASN A 215 20.82 -31.08 0.85
C ASN A 215 19.48 -30.49 1.30
N PRO A 216 18.56 -30.16 0.37
CA PRO A 216 17.27 -29.54 0.68
C PRO A 216 16.22 -30.50 1.24
N ASN A 217 16.50 -31.84 1.26
CA ASN A 217 15.52 -32.88 1.60
C ASN A 217 15.38 -33.14 3.11
N PHE A 218 15.65 -32.17 3.95
CA PHE A 218 15.63 -32.34 5.41
C PHE A 218 14.20 -32.47 5.99
N ALA A 219 13.22 -31.82 5.40
CA ALA A 219 11.82 -31.97 5.83
C ALA A 219 11.03 -32.83 4.84
N TYR A 220 10.99 -32.45 3.57
CA TYR A 220 10.35 -33.18 2.47
C TYR A 220 11.37 -33.59 1.41
N SER A 221 11.06 -34.64 0.62
CA SER A 221 11.82 -34.99 -0.58
C SER A 221 11.41 -34.05 -1.72
N VAL A 222 12.24 -33.05 -1.94
CA VAL A 222 12.00 -31.97 -2.90
C VAL A 222 12.04 -32.49 -4.34
N THR A 223 11.12 -32.01 -5.17
CA THR A 223 11.11 -32.23 -6.62
C THR A 223 10.75 -30.93 -7.33
N VAL A 224 11.34 -30.73 -8.51
CA VAL A 224 10.98 -29.63 -9.40
C VAL A 224 10.59 -30.22 -10.75
N PRO A 225 9.41 -29.90 -11.31
CA PRO A 225 9.02 -30.33 -12.64
C PRO A 225 10.08 -29.93 -13.67
N LYS A 226 10.43 -30.85 -14.57
CA LYS A 226 11.49 -30.60 -15.57
C LYS A 226 11.24 -29.35 -16.42
N ALA A 227 9.98 -29.06 -16.71
CA ALA A 227 9.59 -27.88 -17.48
C ALA A 227 9.80 -26.56 -16.71
N GLU A 228 9.83 -26.63 -15.37
CA GLU A 228 9.95 -25.47 -14.47
C GLU A 228 11.33 -25.35 -13.81
N ALA A 229 12.26 -26.26 -14.12
CA ALA A 229 13.56 -26.34 -13.45
C ALA A 229 14.45 -25.08 -13.58
N ASN A 230 14.16 -24.20 -14.54
CA ASN A 230 14.94 -22.98 -14.82
C ASN A 230 14.03 -21.76 -15.05
N VAL A 231 12.84 -21.73 -14.48
CA VAL A 231 11.88 -20.63 -14.71
C VAL A 231 12.16 -19.40 -13.84
N LYS A 232 12.90 -19.60 -12.73
CA LYS A 232 13.17 -18.50 -11.79
C LYS A 232 14.42 -17.73 -12.21
N ALA A 233 14.33 -16.42 -12.12
CA ALA A 233 15.46 -15.50 -12.34
C ALA A 233 15.53 -14.46 -11.20
N PRO A 234 16.74 -14.15 -10.69
CA PRO A 234 18.05 -14.68 -11.10
C PRO A 234 18.22 -16.19 -10.95
N ALA A 235 19.09 -16.79 -11.76
CA ALA A 235 19.21 -18.25 -11.89
C ALA A 235 19.47 -19.00 -10.57
N TRP A 236 20.06 -18.34 -9.57
CA TRP A 236 20.30 -18.96 -8.27
C TRP A 236 19.02 -19.34 -7.54
N LEU A 237 17.88 -18.67 -7.80
CA LEU A 237 16.58 -19.00 -7.23
C LEU A 237 16.01 -20.35 -7.68
N ASN A 238 16.60 -20.99 -8.70
CA ASN A 238 16.18 -22.33 -9.13
C ASN A 238 16.72 -23.46 -8.26
N ASP A 239 17.67 -23.19 -7.36
CA ASP A 239 18.18 -24.21 -6.45
C ASP A 239 17.32 -24.30 -5.19
N PRO A 240 16.66 -25.45 -4.93
CA PRO A 240 15.80 -25.63 -3.76
C PRO A 240 16.50 -25.46 -2.41
N ILE A 241 17.83 -25.39 -2.39
CA ILE A 241 18.59 -25.19 -1.15
C ILE A 241 18.33 -23.83 -0.48
N TRP A 242 17.82 -22.87 -1.22
CA TRP A 242 17.49 -21.52 -0.73
C TRP A 242 16.09 -21.38 -0.13
N TYR A 243 15.37 -22.51 0.00
CA TYR A 243 13.99 -22.54 0.48
C TYR A 243 13.87 -23.40 1.73
N HIS A 244 12.88 -23.11 2.57
CA HIS A 244 12.65 -23.86 3.80
C HIS A 244 12.14 -25.27 3.55
N ASN A 245 11.41 -25.52 2.50
CA ASN A 245 10.93 -26.85 2.07
C ASN A 245 10.20 -27.63 3.19
N ARG A 246 9.38 -26.93 4.01
CA ARG A 246 8.75 -27.50 5.21
C ARG A 246 7.25 -27.72 5.08
N GLY A 247 6.66 -27.50 3.90
CA GLY A 247 5.21 -27.53 3.68
C GLY A 247 4.52 -26.26 4.14
N ASN A 248 3.20 -26.22 4.01
CA ASN A 248 2.39 -25.03 4.11
C ASN A 248 2.37 -24.45 5.53
N THR A 249 2.44 -23.13 5.61
CA THR A 249 2.25 -22.39 6.86
C THR A 249 0.84 -22.61 7.43
N ILE A 250 0.77 -22.67 8.76
CA ILE A 250 -0.49 -22.56 9.51
C ILE A 250 -0.64 -21.16 10.14
N PHE A 251 0.16 -20.19 9.70
CA PHE A 251 0.16 -18.79 10.13
C PHE A 251 0.41 -18.58 11.63
N ARG A 252 1.09 -19.53 12.30
CA ARG A 252 1.38 -19.49 13.73
C ARG A 252 2.79 -20.00 14.04
N GLY A 253 3.43 -19.35 15.01
CA GLY A 253 4.75 -19.74 15.52
C GLY A 253 5.78 -19.86 14.41
N GLU A 254 6.61 -20.92 14.47
CA GLU A 254 7.67 -21.21 13.50
C GLU A 254 7.17 -21.28 12.06
N SER A 255 6.01 -21.90 11.83
CA SER A 255 5.47 -22.07 10.49
C SER A 255 5.13 -20.73 9.80
N SER A 256 4.92 -19.66 10.57
CA SER A 256 4.64 -18.33 10.02
C SER A 256 5.83 -17.75 9.24
N GLN A 257 7.04 -18.21 9.53
CA GLN A 257 8.29 -17.72 8.94
C GLN A 257 9.03 -18.76 8.10
N MET A 258 8.58 -20.03 8.13
CA MET A 258 9.28 -21.13 7.49
C MET A 258 8.37 -22.07 6.71
N GLY A 259 7.13 -21.71 6.52
CA GLY A 259 6.16 -22.50 5.80
C GLY A 259 5.69 -21.83 4.52
N ASP A 260 5.48 -22.62 3.49
CA ASP A 260 5.00 -22.18 2.19
C ASP A 260 3.73 -21.37 2.35
N PHE A 261 3.73 -20.14 1.82
CA PHE A 261 2.59 -19.21 1.92
C PHE A 261 1.51 -19.62 0.91
N VAL A 262 0.52 -20.38 1.38
CA VAL A 262 -0.57 -20.90 0.52
C VAL A 262 -0.02 -21.67 -0.70
N GLY A 263 1.05 -22.45 -0.49
CA GLY A 263 1.71 -23.24 -1.53
C GLY A 263 2.82 -22.53 -2.30
N LEU A 264 3.04 -21.22 -2.09
CA LEU A 264 4.15 -20.49 -2.70
C LEU A 264 5.48 -20.86 -2.03
N ASP A 265 6.54 -21.02 -2.83
CA ASP A 265 7.83 -21.52 -2.36
C ASP A 265 8.48 -20.55 -1.38
N ASP A 266 8.56 -20.91 -0.11
CA ASP A 266 9.01 -20.08 0.99
C ASP A 266 10.54 -19.95 1.05
N LEU A 267 11.06 -18.74 0.94
CA LEU A 267 12.48 -18.44 0.90
C LEU A 267 13.12 -18.46 2.29
N MET A 268 14.31 -19.03 2.39
CA MET A 268 15.12 -19.04 3.60
C MET A 268 15.73 -17.65 3.85
N THR A 269 14.90 -16.71 4.30
CA THR A 269 15.23 -15.28 4.39
C THR A 269 16.20 -14.93 5.50
N GLU A 270 16.51 -15.85 6.42
CA GLU A 270 17.61 -15.75 7.40
C GLU A 270 18.96 -16.14 6.80
N ASN A 271 19.00 -16.75 5.61
CA ASN A 271 20.23 -17.14 4.94
C ASN A 271 20.94 -15.91 4.35
N PRO A 272 22.21 -15.63 4.72
CA PRO A 272 22.95 -14.46 4.22
C PRO A 272 23.04 -14.38 2.68
N ARG A 273 23.02 -15.52 1.98
CA ARG A 273 23.04 -15.56 0.51
C ARG A 273 21.72 -15.07 -0.07
N VAL A 274 20.59 -15.43 0.53
CA VAL A 274 19.26 -14.98 0.13
C VAL A 274 19.12 -13.48 0.40
N VAL A 275 19.50 -13.03 1.60
CA VAL A 275 19.52 -11.60 1.96
C VAL A 275 20.30 -10.77 0.94
N ALA A 276 21.55 -11.17 0.64
CA ALA A 276 22.39 -10.46 -0.34
C ALA A 276 21.76 -10.47 -1.74
N GLY A 277 21.17 -11.60 -2.15
CA GLY A 277 20.50 -11.73 -3.44
C GLY A 277 19.34 -10.77 -3.60
N PHE A 278 18.51 -10.60 -2.58
CA PHE A 278 17.38 -9.66 -2.63
C PHE A 278 17.82 -8.19 -2.51
N ILE A 279 18.90 -7.91 -1.79
CA ILE A 279 19.53 -6.57 -1.80
C ILE A 279 19.99 -6.21 -3.21
N ASP A 280 20.58 -7.15 -3.94
CA ASP A 280 21.02 -6.93 -5.33
C ASP A 280 19.83 -6.75 -6.28
N ILE A 281 18.81 -7.61 -6.17
CA ILE A 281 17.59 -7.54 -7.01
C ILE A 281 16.93 -6.16 -6.85
N TYR A 282 16.48 -5.82 -5.66
CA TYR A 282 15.69 -4.59 -5.44
C TYR A 282 16.54 -3.32 -5.48
N GLY A 283 17.82 -3.44 -5.10
CA GLY A 283 18.78 -2.37 -5.34
C GLY A 283 18.95 -2.07 -6.84
N GLY A 284 18.92 -3.10 -7.69
CA GLY A 284 18.94 -2.94 -9.15
C GLY A 284 17.73 -2.16 -9.69
N TRP A 285 16.54 -2.34 -9.12
CA TRP A 285 15.34 -1.57 -9.49
C TRP A 285 15.45 -0.10 -9.09
N ILE A 286 16.01 0.20 -7.89
CA ILE A 286 16.32 1.58 -7.50
C ILE A 286 17.29 2.22 -8.51
N ASP A 287 18.37 1.52 -8.86
CA ASP A 287 19.37 2.04 -9.79
C ASP A 287 18.83 2.26 -11.19
N LYS A 288 18.00 1.32 -11.65
CA LYS A 288 17.49 1.31 -13.02
C LYS A 288 16.39 2.35 -13.25
N TYR A 289 15.46 2.51 -12.31
CA TYR A 289 14.27 3.32 -12.51
C TYR A 289 14.18 4.54 -11.59
N GLY A 290 14.93 4.57 -10.49
CA GLY A 290 14.88 5.67 -9.53
C GLY A 290 13.55 5.74 -8.78
N VAL A 291 12.95 4.59 -8.47
CA VAL A 291 11.74 4.49 -7.65
C VAL A 291 11.97 5.05 -6.26
N ASP A 292 10.92 5.52 -5.61
CA ASP A 292 11.01 6.36 -4.40
C ASP A 292 10.62 5.62 -3.11
N GLY A 293 10.28 4.35 -3.19
CA GLY A 293 9.93 3.54 -2.02
C GLY A 293 9.52 2.11 -2.36
N PHE A 294 9.34 1.31 -1.30
CA PHE A 294 8.83 -0.06 -1.39
C PHE A 294 7.70 -0.29 -0.40
N ARG A 295 6.61 -0.88 -0.87
CA ARG A 295 5.71 -1.69 -0.05
C ARG A 295 6.21 -3.12 -0.09
N ILE A 296 6.29 -3.77 1.04
CA ILE A 296 6.79 -5.14 1.14
C ILE A 296 5.64 -6.06 1.50
N ASP A 297 5.34 -6.95 0.56
CA ASP A 297 4.32 -7.98 0.72
C ASP A 297 4.67 -8.96 1.83
N THR A 298 3.65 -9.42 2.59
CA THR A 298 3.79 -10.46 3.61
C THR A 298 5.00 -10.29 4.56
N ALA A 299 5.40 -9.04 4.86
CA ALA A 299 6.57 -8.73 5.67
C ALA A 299 6.56 -9.40 7.06
N ARG A 300 5.38 -9.73 7.58
CA ARG A 300 5.19 -10.48 8.82
C ARG A 300 5.77 -11.89 8.78
N HIS A 301 5.87 -12.47 7.58
CA HIS A 301 6.29 -13.86 7.35
C HIS A 301 7.77 -14.01 7.06
N VAL A 302 8.46 -12.92 6.80
CA VAL A 302 9.91 -12.87 6.55
C VAL A 302 10.68 -12.92 7.89
N ASN A 303 11.81 -13.64 7.93
CA ASN A 303 12.64 -13.73 9.12
C ASN A 303 13.17 -12.33 9.54
N PRO A 304 13.20 -11.99 10.84
CA PRO A 304 13.57 -10.65 11.32
C PRO A 304 14.97 -10.19 10.88
N GLU A 305 15.89 -11.12 10.77
CA GLU A 305 17.29 -10.88 10.38
C GLU A 305 17.40 -10.26 8.98
N PHE A 306 16.49 -10.60 8.10
CA PHE A 306 16.40 -10.02 6.77
C PHE A 306 16.27 -8.50 6.83
N TRP A 307 15.39 -8.01 7.66
CA TRP A 307 15.09 -6.57 7.75
C TRP A 307 16.23 -5.76 8.28
N ALA A 308 17.00 -6.32 9.25
CA ALA A 308 18.17 -5.68 9.83
C ALA A 308 19.27 -5.36 8.79
N ALA A 309 19.33 -6.15 7.70
CA ALA A 309 20.29 -5.93 6.61
C ALA A 309 19.65 -5.21 5.41
N PHE A 310 18.46 -5.62 4.98
CA PHE A 310 17.80 -5.14 3.77
C PHE A 310 17.40 -3.66 3.87
N GLY A 311 16.72 -3.28 4.95
CA GLY A 311 16.23 -1.90 5.13
C GLY A 311 17.35 -0.86 5.01
N PRO A 312 18.43 -0.94 5.84
CA PRO A 312 19.55 -0.01 5.74
C PRO A 312 20.25 -0.01 4.39
N ALA A 313 20.37 -1.18 3.72
CA ALA A 313 20.99 -1.27 2.40
C ALA A 313 20.18 -0.52 1.34
N MET A 314 18.85 -0.68 1.33
CA MET A 314 17.96 0.02 0.38
C MET A 314 17.97 1.54 0.63
N LEU A 315 17.88 1.97 1.89
CA LEU A 315 17.93 3.39 2.25
C LEU A 315 19.26 4.05 1.86
N ALA A 316 20.39 3.36 2.10
CA ALA A 316 21.71 3.85 1.71
C ALA A 316 21.84 3.97 0.19
N ARG A 317 21.37 2.95 -0.55
CA ARG A 317 21.40 2.94 -2.02
C ARG A 317 20.53 4.05 -2.61
N ALA A 318 19.31 4.19 -2.14
CA ALA A 318 18.40 5.26 -2.55
C ALA A 318 18.99 6.65 -2.28
N LYS A 319 19.55 6.85 -1.09
CA LYS A 319 20.25 8.10 -0.73
C LYS A 319 21.39 8.43 -1.69
N SER A 320 22.19 7.43 -2.08
CA SER A 320 23.29 7.60 -3.05
C SER A 320 22.80 8.01 -4.45
N LYS A 321 21.54 7.74 -4.77
CA LYS A 321 20.87 8.13 -6.02
C LYS A 321 20.08 9.44 -5.93
N GLY A 322 20.23 10.19 -4.85
CA GLY A 322 19.51 11.44 -4.63
C GLY A 322 18.03 11.27 -4.27
N ILE A 323 17.70 10.17 -3.60
CA ILE A 323 16.36 9.85 -3.08
C ILE A 323 16.44 9.80 -1.55
N PRO A 324 16.51 10.96 -0.86
CA PRO A 324 16.80 10.99 0.59
C PRO A 324 15.66 10.48 1.45
N ASN A 325 14.42 10.58 0.96
CA ASN A 325 13.20 10.20 1.69
C ASN A 325 12.55 8.96 1.06
N PHE A 326 13.37 7.94 0.76
CA PHE A 326 12.89 6.64 0.28
C PHE A 326 12.03 5.98 1.34
N HIS A 327 10.77 5.67 1.01
CA HIS A 327 9.81 5.13 1.97
C HIS A 327 9.71 3.61 1.87
N ILE A 328 9.97 2.91 2.97
CA ILE A 328 9.82 1.45 3.08
C ILE A 328 8.74 1.16 4.11
N PHE A 329 7.70 0.43 3.72
CA PHE A 329 6.63 -0.01 4.60
C PHE A 329 6.24 -1.46 4.34
N GLY A 330 6.21 -2.25 5.41
CA GLY A 330 5.88 -3.67 5.36
C GLY A 330 4.41 -3.94 5.61
N GLU A 331 3.89 -4.97 4.96
CA GLU A 331 2.59 -5.50 5.31
C GLU A 331 2.69 -6.42 6.52
N VAL A 332 2.04 -6.02 7.61
CA VAL A 332 1.85 -6.79 8.84
C VAL A 332 0.35 -6.89 9.09
N ALA A 333 -0.28 -7.84 8.41
CA ALA A 333 -1.73 -7.99 8.47
C ALA A 333 -2.21 -8.39 9.88
N THR A 334 -3.24 -7.69 10.37
CA THR A 334 -3.99 -8.00 11.59
C THR A 334 -5.46 -7.63 11.41
N SER A 335 -6.34 -8.40 12.03
CA SER A 335 -7.78 -8.12 12.06
C SER A 335 -8.21 -7.22 13.20
N ASP A 336 -7.30 -6.89 14.14
CA ASP A 336 -7.58 -6.18 15.37
C ASP A 336 -6.82 -4.85 15.47
N ILE A 337 -7.17 -4.02 16.44
CA ILE A 337 -6.38 -2.84 16.82
C ILE A 337 -5.19 -3.31 17.67
N ASP A 338 -4.26 -4.01 17.01
CA ASP A 338 -3.07 -4.57 17.66
C ASP A 338 -1.82 -3.74 17.30
N VAL A 339 -1.73 -2.55 17.91
CA VAL A 339 -0.58 -1.67 17.74
C VAL A 339 0.71 -2.31 18.27
N ALA A 340 0.63 -3.18 19.27
CA ALA A 340 1.80 -3.85 19.84
C ALA A 340 2.43 -4.82 18.82
N LEU A 341 1.61 -5.56 18.06
CA LEU A 341 2.08 -6.41 16.96
C LEU A 341 2.76 -5.56 15.88
N LEU A 342 2.11 -4.48 15.41
CA LEU A 342 2.67 -3.60 14.38
C LEU A 342 4.00 -2.98 14.85
N ALA A 343 4.04 -2.47 16.08
CA ALA A 343 5.22 -1.85 16.68
C ALA A 343 6.37 -2.85 16.88
N LYS A 344 6.10 -4.13 17.17
CA LYS A 344 7.12 -5.18 17.26
C LYS A 344 7.94 -5.22 15.96
N HIS A 345 7.30 -5.16 14.80
CA HIS A 345 7.99 -5.24 13.51
C HIS A 345 8.88 -4.02 13.23
N THR A 346 8.53 -2.83 13.75
CA THR A 346 9.43 -1.68 13.65
C THR A 346 10.54 -1.71 14.69
N ARG A 347 10.21 -2.04 15.94
CA ARG A 347 11.13 -1.93 17.08
C ARG A 347 12.09 -3.12 17.20
N VAL A 348 11.58 -4.34 16.98
CA VAL A 348 12.36 -5.58 17.13
C VAL A 348 12.92 -6.00 15.78
N ASP A 349 12.07 -6.14 14.77
CA ASP A 349 12.43 -6.68 13.46
C ASP A 349 13.07 -5.63 12.54
N LYS A 350 13.03 -4.34 12.93
CA LYS A 350 13.71 -3.20 12.25
C LYS A 350 13.17 -2.85 10.86
N LEU A 351 11.91 -3.18 10.59
CA LEU A 351 11.20 -2.55 9.46
C LEU A 351 11.11 -1.04 9.69
N PRO A 352 11.40 -0.20 8.69
CA PRO A 352 11.30 1.26 8.85
C PRO A 352 9.91 1.73 9.24
N THR A 353 8.86 1.27 8.51
CA THR A 353 7.44 1.49 8.84
C THR A 353 6.61 0.28 8.40
N VAL A 354 5.34 0.26 8.78
CA VAL A 354 4.36 -0.78 8.42
C VAL A 354 3.04 -0.17 7.97
N LEU A 355 2.24 -0.90 7.21
CA LEU A 355 0.84 -0.55 6.93
C LEU A 355 0.03 -0.52 8.22
N ASP A 356 -0.76 0.52 8.43
CA ASP A 356 -1.54 0.72 9.65
C ASP A 356 -2.90 0.00 9.60
N PHE A 357 -2.87 -1.32 9.72
CA PHE A 357 -4.08 -2.15 9.82
C PHE A 357 -4.93 -1.79 11.05
N ALA A 358 -4.29 -1.33 12.13
CA ALA A 358 -5.00 -0.92 13.33
C ALA A 358 -5.86 0.33 13.09
N PHE A 359 -5.38 1.27 12.25
CA PHE A 359 -6.16 2.43 11.82
C PHE A 359 -7.37 1.99 10.98
N ALA A 360 -7.16 1.13 9.99
CA ALA A 360 -8.25 0.61 9.16
C ALA A 360 -9.33 -0.04 10.02
N ARG A 361 -8.92 -0.86 11.00
CA ARG A 361 -9.84 -1.50 11.95
C ARG A 361 -10.59 -0.50 12.81
N ALA A 362 -9.92 0.51 13.36
CA ALA A 362 -10.56 1.53 14.19
C ALA A 362 -11.64 2.32 13.43
N VAL A 363 -11.37 2.69 12.17
CA VAL A 363 -12.37 3.36 11.32
C VAL A 363 -13.50 2.40 10.93
N TYR A 364 -13.20 1.14 10.62
CA TYR A 364 -14.22 0.11 10.40
C TYR A 364 -15.16 0.00 11.60
N ASP A 365 -14.63 -0.15 12.81
CA ASP A 365 -15.44 -0.35 14.01
C ASP A 365 -16.34 0.86 14.35
N THR A 366 -15.85 2.08 14.09
CA THR A 366 -16.53 3.32 14.50
C THR A 366 -17.42 3.94 13.42
N VAL A 367 -17.05 3.82 12.15
CA VAL A 367 -17.77 4.49 11.04
C VAL A 367 -18.62 3.50 10.25
N ALA A 368 -18.09 2.32 9.90
CA ALA A 368 -18.91 1.26 9.31
C ALA A 368 -19.73 0.55 10.39
N GLY A 369 -19.11 0.20 11.52
CA GLY A 369 -19.77 -0.35 12.69
C GLY A 369 -20.45 0.72 13.58
N ALA A 370 -20.66 0.38 14.83
CA ALA A 370 -21.30 1.23 15.83
C ALA A 370 -20.51 1.30 17.14
N ALA A 371 -19.19 1.12 17.07
CA ALA A 371 -18.34 1.26 18.25
C ALA A 371 -18.24 2.73 18.69
N GLY A 372 -17.95 2.93 19.96
CA GLY A 372 -17.66 4.25 20.52
C GLY A 372 -16.36 4.84 19.92
N THR A 373 -16.28 6.16 19.92
CA THR A 373 -15.11 6.87 19.42
C THR A 373 -13.90 6.79 20.36
N ASP A 374 -14.07 6.28 21.59
CA ASP A 374 -13.00 5.86 22.49
C ASP A 374 -12.08 4.78 21.86
N THR A 375 -12.57 4.05 20.86
CA THR A 375 -11.77 3.14 20.03
C THR A 375 -10.49 3.78 19.50
N PHE A 376 -10.52 5.08 19.14
CA PHE A 376 -9.35 5.79 18.68
C PHE A 376 -8.31 6.08 19.76
N THR A 377 -8.68 6.08 21.07
CA THR A 377 -7.70 6.21 22.15
C THR A 377 -6.82 4.96 22.21
N ARG A 378 -7.41 3.76 22.04
CA ARG A 378 -6.66 2.50 21.97
C ARG A 378 -5.67 2.46 20.82
N LEU A 379 -5.97 3.14 19.72
CA LEU A 379 -5.07 3.28 18.58
C LEU A 379 -3.95 4.28 18.88
N PHE A 380 -4.29 5.54 19.14
CA PHE A 380 -3.35 6.65 19.14
C PHE A 380 -2.51 6.79 20.42
N ASP A 381 -3.02 6.37 21.57
CA ASP A 381 -2.25 6.38 22.82
C ASP A 381 -1.08 5.37 22.78
N ASN A 382 -1.16 4.39 21.87
CA ASN A 382 -0.13 3.38 21.64
C ASN A 382 0.89 3.76 20.55
N ASP A 383 0.78 4.93 19.92
CA ASP A 383 1.75 5.40 18.91
C ASP A 383 3.20 5.47 19.45
N VAL A 384 3.36 5.61 20.75
CA VAL A 384 4.66 5.60 21.42
C VAL A 384 5.37 4.23 21.39
N LEU A 385 4.68 3.16 21.03
CA LEU A 385 5.24 1.81 20.96
C LEU A 385 6.12 1.59 19.72
N TYR A 386 5.90 2.34 18.62
CA TYR A 386 6.72 2.22 17.43
C TYR A 386 8.18 2.62 17.69
N GLU A 387 9.11 2.09 16.89
CA GLU A 387 10.49 2.59 16.90
C GLU A 387 10.49 4.07 16.48
N GLY A 388 11.07 4.96 17.29
CA GLY A 388 10.94 6.41 17.07
C GLY A 388 9.60 7.02 17.51
N GLY A 389 8.69 6.22 18.06
CA GLY A 389 7.44 6.69 18.68
C GLY A 389 6.49 7.38 17.69
N VAL A 390 5.90 8.50 18.14
CA VAL A 390 4.92 9.29 17.36
C VAL A 390 5.48 9.75 16.00
N ALA A 391 6.79 9.97 15.88
CA ALA A 391 7.40 10.39 14.61
C ALA A 391 7.29 9.29 13.55
N THR A 392 7.45 8.03 13.92
CA THR A 392 7.22 6.89 13.03
C THR A 392 5.73 6.67 12.78
N ALA A 393 4.89 6.79 13.81
CA ALA A 393 3.43 6.67 13.64
C ALA A 393 2.87 7.65 12.61
N GLN A 394 3.44 8.86 12.47
CA GLN A 394 3.08 9.83 11.42
C GLN A 394 3.44 9.38 10.00
N GLN A 395 4.36 8.43 9.85
CA GLN A 395 4.83 7.93 8.57
C GLN A 395 4.17 6.60 8.15
N LEU A 396 3.32 6.03 9.01
CA LEU A 396 2.60 4.80 8.69
C LEU A 396 1.59 5.06 7.58
N PRO A 397 1.61 4.30 6.46
CA PRO A 397 0.54 4.37 5.49
C PRO A 397 -0.77 3.85 6.10
N THR A 398 -1.77 4.74 6.15
CA THR A 398 -3.12 4.47 6.64
C THR A 398 -4.06 4.20 5.48
N PHE A 399 -5.02 3.32 5.64
CA PHE A 399 -5.96 2.93 4.58
C PHE A 399 -7.31 2.53 5.19
N LEU A 400 -8.35 2.37 4.36
CA LEU A 400 -9.67 1.91 4.78
C LEU A 400 -10.02 0.53 4.24
N GLY A 401 -9.48 0.18 3.11
CA GLY A 401 -9.59 -1.10 2.43
C GLY A 401 -8.46 -1.27 1.42
N ASN A 402 -8.27 -2.48 0.92
CA ASN A 402 -7.28 -2.81 -0.10
C ASN A 402 -7.71 -4.04 -0.91
N HIS A 403 -6.85 -4.48 -1.80
CA HIS A 403 -7.08 -5.59 -2.71
C HIS A 403 -7.20 -6.97 -2.05
N ASP A 404 -6.84 -7.10 -0.76
CA ASP A 404 -6.92 -8.34 0.02
C ASP A 404 -8.02 -8.27 1.08
N ALA A 405 -8.09 -7.16 1.83
CA ALA A 405 -9.04 -7.00 2.92
C ALA A 405 -10.48 -6.71 2.45
N GLY A 406 -10.64 -6.18 1.24
CA GLY A 406 -11.93 -5.74 0.73
C GLY A 406 -12.10 -4.21 0.73
N ARG A 407 -13.26 -3.75 0.30
CA ARG A 407 -13.58 -2.33 0.12
C ARG A 407 -14.30 -1.75 1.33
N PHE A 408 -13.96 -0.54 1.72
CA PHE A 408 -14.62 0.13 2.85
C PHE A 408 -16.12 0.34 2.63
N ALA A 409 -16.54 0.66 1.40
CA ALA A 409 -17.94 0.80 1.05
C ALA A 409 -18.75 -0.50 1.22
N HIS A 410 -18.13 -1.66 0.94
CA HIS A 410 -18.71 -2.98 1.23
C HIS A 410 -18.97 -3.14 2.72
N PHE A 411 -17.98 -2.85 3.54
CA PHE A 411 -18.10 -2.97 4.99
C PHE A 411 -19.18 -2.05 5.57
N VAL A 412 -19.28 -0.81 5.06
CA VAL A 412 -20.35 0.11 5.44
C VAL A 412 -21.73 -0.47 5.14
N ARG A 413 -21.93 -1.04 3.95
CA ARG A 413 -23.21 -1.67 3.57
C ARG A 413 -23.53 -2.90 4.39
N MET A 414 -22.53 -3.76 4.59
CA MET A 414 -22.67 -5.00 5.35
C MET A 414 -23.08 -4.72 6.81
N GLN A 415 -22.49 -3.72 7.44
CA GLN A 415 -22.80 -3.34 8.82
C GLN A 415 -24.10 -2.54 8.93
N ASN A 416 -24.55 -1.88 7.87
CA ASN A 416 -25.73 -1.03 7.85
C ASN A 416 -26.69 -1.43 6.71
N PRO A 417 -27.27 -2.65 6.72
CA PRO A 417 -28.05 -3.16 5.59
C PRO A 417 -29.37 -2.40 5.33
N LYS A 418 -29.79 -1.55 6.27
CA LYS A 418 -30.99 -0.70 6.16
C LYS A 418 -30.67 0.77 5.87
N ALA A 419 -29.39 1.13 5.77
CA ALA A 419 -28.98 2.50 5.50
C ALA A 419 -29.43 2.94 4.08
N SER A 420 -29.85 4.17 3.97
CA SER A 420 -30.09 4.79 2.67
C SER A 420 -28.78 4.99 1.90
N ASP A 421 -28.83 5.15 0.57
CA ASP A 421 -27.65 5.45 -0.24
C ASP A 421 -26.95 6.75 0.22
N ASP A 422 -27.70 7.74 0.67
CA ASP A 422 -27.16 8.99 1.25
C ASP A 422 -26.39 8.72 2.56
N GLU A 423 -26.91 7.87 3.42
CA GLU A 423 -26.22 7.48 4.65
C GLU A 423 -24.93 6.71 4.33
N VAL A 424 -24.98 5.75 3.40
CA VAL A 424 -23.77 5.01 2.98
C VAL A 424 -22.72 5.96 2.43
N LEU A 425 -23.12 6.89 1.55
CA LEU A 425 -22.21 7.89 0.99
C LEU A 425 -21.58 8.77 2.09
N LYS A 426 -22.38 9.23 3.07
CA LYS A 426 -21.86 10.03 4.20
C LYS A 426 -20.86 9.25 5.04
N ARG A 427 -21.13 7.97 5.37
CA ARG A 427 -20.19 7.13 6.12
C ARG A 427 -18.88 6.93 5.35
N VAL A 428 -18.94 6.69 4.04
CA VAL A 428 -17.74 6.54 3.21
C VAL A 428 -16.93 7.84 3.18
N ILE A 429 -17.60 9.00 3.01
CA ILE A 429 -16.93 10.31 3.07
C ILE A 429 -16.33 10.55 4.46
N LEU A 430 -17.03 10.23 5.54
CA LEU A 430 -16.56 10.41 6.92
C LEU A 430 -15.30 9.57 7.20
N GLY A 431 -15.27 8.30 6.75
CA GLY A 431 -14.08 7.44 6.85
C GLY A 431 -12.89 8.05 6.11
N HIS A 432 -13.09 8.54 4.89
CA HIS A 432 -12.04 9.21 4.14
C HIS A 432 -11.64 10.56 4.77
N ALA A 433 -12.55 11.29 5.40
CA ALA A 433 -12.19 12.49 6.15
C ALA A 433 -11.24 12.16 7.31
N MET A 434 -11.48 11.05 8.03
CA MET A 434 -10.55 10.55 9.05
C MET A 434 -9.20 10.16 8.44
N LEU A 435 -9.21 9.43 7.32
CA LEU A 435 -8.00 9.01 6.59
C LEU A 435 -7.10 10.20 6.23
N PHE A 436 -7.66 11.29 5.73
CA PHE A 436 -6.90 12.45 5.26
C PHE A 436 -6.48 13.42 6.37
N THR A 437 -7.15 13.43 7.52
CA THR A 437 -6.94 14.48 8.54
C THR A 437 -6.30 13.99 9.82
N LEU A 438 -6.42 12.69 10.14
CA LEU A 438 -5.70 12.08 11.26
C LEU A 438 -4.24 11.80 10.90
N ARG A 439 -3.44 11.36 11.86
CA ARG A 439 -2.02 11.04 11.64
C ARG A 439 -1.85 9.86 10.70
N GLY A 440 -0.75 9.82 9.97
CA GLY A 440 -0.40 8.80 9.00
C GLY A 440 -0.34 9.33 7.57
N VAL A 441 -0.06 8.45 6.62
CA VAL A 441 0.04 8.72 5.18
C VAL A 441 -1.19 8.13 4.51
N PRO A 442 -2.16 8.92 4.04
CA PRO A 442 -3.38 8.39 3.47
C PRO A 442 -3.12 7.62 2.17
N VAL A 443 -3.65 6.40 2.09
CA VAL A 443 -3.65 5.55 0.90
C VAL A 443 -5.07 5.40 0.39
N ILE A 444 -5.30 5.77 -0.86
CA ILE A 444 -6.55 5.58 -1.59
C ILE A 444 -6.39 4.32 -2.43
N TYR A 445 -7.26 3.34 -2.29
CA TYR A 445 -7.31 2.19 -3.19
C TYR A 445 -8.13 2.53 -4.44
N ALA A 446 -7.57 2.30 -5.63
CA ALA A 446 -8.21 2.60 -6.92
C ALA A 446 -9.64 2.06 -6.99
N GLY A 447 -10.58 2.94 -7.33
CA GLY A 447 -12.01 2.66 -7.34
C GLY A 447 -12.77 3.16 -6.11
N ASP A 448 -12.11 3.40 -4.97
CA ASP A 448 -12.79 3.96 -3.80
C ASP A 448 -13.35 5.37 -4.09
N GLU A 449 -12.63 6.17 -4.89
CA GLU A 449 -13.06 7.49 -5.35
C GLU A 449 -14.21 7.45 -6.38
N GLN A 450 -14.49 6.25 -6.92
CA GLN A 450 -15.61 5.98 -7.83
C GLN A 450 -16.73 5.18 -7.15
N GLY A 451 -16.61 4.95 -5.84
CA GLY A 451 -17.64 4.29 -5.04
C GLY A 451 -17.70 2.78 -5.21
N PHE A 452 -16.60 2.14 -5.62
CA PHE A 452 -16.51 0.69 -5.72
C PHE A 452 -16.83 0.04 -4.38
N ALA A 453 -17.61 -1.02 -4.42
CA ALA A 453 -18.08 -1.70 -3.21
C ALA A 453 -17.56 -3.14 -3.08
N GLY A 454 -17.34 -3.83 -4.18
CA GLY A 454 -16.99 -5.25 -4.18
C GLY A 454 -18.07 -6.15 -3.57
N ASP A 455 -17.81 -7.46 -3.56
CA ASP A 455 -18.68 -8.49 -2.96
C ASP A 455 -18.07 -9.10 -1.70
N GLY A 456 -16.79 -8.82 -1.43
CA GLY A 456 -16.04 -9.42 -0.34
C GLY A 456 -14.61 -8.92 -0.29
N ASN A 457 -13.69 -9.86 -0.13
CA ASN A 457 -12.24 -9.65 -0.09
C ASN A 457 -11.56 -10.30 -1.31
N ASP A 458 -10.22 -10.13 -1.45
CA ASP A 458 -9.41 -10.72 -2.51
C ASP A 458 -10.02 -10.43 -3.91
N GLN A 459 -10.24 -11.44 -4.74
CA GLN A 459 -10.74 -11.30 -6.11
C GLN A 459 -12.06 -10.50 -6.19
N ASP A 460 -12.90 -10.54 -5.14
CA ASP A 460 -14.16 -9.82 -5.08
C ASP A 460 -14.01 -8.31 -4.80
N ALA A 461 -12.80 -7.84 -4.50
CA ALA A 461 -12.47 -6.42 -4.27
C ALA A 461 -11.49 -5.86 -5.32
N ARG A 462 -11.22 -6.60 -6.40
CA ARG A 462 -10.25 -6.23 -7.45
C ARG A 462 -10.94 -5.87 -8.76
N GLU A 463 -12.00 -5.06 -8.66
CA GLU A 463 -12.80 -4.61 -9.80
C GLU A 463 -11.98 -3.70 -10.73
N ASP A 464 -12.38 -3.68 -12.02
CA ASP A 464 -11.75 -2.89 -13.06
C ASP A 464 -12.19 -1.43 -13.03
N MET A 465 -11.25 -0.50 -13.21
CA MET A 465 -11.53 0.93 -13.42
C MET A 465 -11.99 1.23 -14.86
N PHE A 466 -11.48 0.50 -15.85
CA PHE A 466 -11.99 0.49 -17.22
C PHE A 466 -13.21 -0.44 -17.35
N PRO A 467 -13.96 -0.43 -18.46
CA PRO A 467 -15.20 -1.20 -18.59
C PRO A 467 -15.00 -2.71 -18.35
N SER A 468 -15.48 -3.20 -17.20
CA SER A 468 -15.35 -4.60 -16.79
C SER A 468 -16.28 -5.52 -17.59
N LYS A 469 -15.80 -6.75 -17.83
CA LYS A 469 -16.59 -7.83 -18.44
C LYS A 469 -16.98 -8.90 -17.40
N VAL A 470 -16.62 -8.73 -16.15
CA VAL A 470 -16.95 -9.65 -15.05
C VAL A 470 -18.36 -9.39 -14.57
N ALA A 471 -19.26 -10.38 -14.70
CA ALA A 471 -20.67 -10.21 -14.38
C ALA A 471 -20.91 -9.87 -12.90
N SER A 472 -20.18 -10.52 -11.97
CA SER A 472 -20.30 -10.26 -10.53
C SER A 472 -19.75 -8.90 -10.10
N TYR A 473 -18.89 -8.26 -10.89
CA TYR A 473 -18.49 -6.87 -10.63
C TYR A 473 -19.58 -5.90 -11.12
N ASN A 474 -20.17 -6.21 -12.29
CA ASN A 474 -21.10 -5.32 -12.97
C ASN A 474 -22.50 -5.24 -12.32
N ASP A 475 -22.86 -6.19 -11.47
CA ASP A 475 -24.10 -6.18 -10.69
C ASP A 475 -23.95 -5.45 -9.34
N ASN A 476 -22.74 -5.06 -8.95
CA ASN A 476 -22.49 -4.28 -7.76
C ASN A 476 -23.05 -2.85 -7.87
N LYS A 477 -23.76 -2.44 -6.82
CA LYS A 477 -24.24 -1.07 -6.70
C LYS A 477 -23.11 -0.16 -6.18
N LEU A 478 -22.57 0.68 -7.04
CA LEU A 478 -21.56 1.68 -6.64
C LEU A 478 -22.15 2.74 -5.71
N VAL A 479 -21.30 3.33 -4.85
CA VAL A 479 -21.73 4.36 -3.88
C VAL A 479 -21.67 5.74 -4.53
N GLY A 480 -22.78 6.49 -4.48
CA GLY A 480 -22.82 7.87 -4.95
C GLY A 480 -23.05 8.06 -6.45
N THR A 481 -23.29 6.97 -7.20
CA THR A 481 -23.55 7.02 -8.64
C THR A 481 -24.60 5.98 -9.06
N LYS A 482 -25.05 6.08 -10.31
CA LYS A 482 -25.86 5.05 -10.99
C LYS A 482 -25.05 4.24 -12.00
N ALA A 483 -23.78 4.60 -12.20
CA ALA A 483 -22.86 3.83 -13.02
C ALA A 483 -22.58 2.46 -12.39
N THR A 484 -22.04 1.55 -13.19
CA THR A 484 -21.57 0.23 -12.77
C THR A 484 -20.12 0.06 -13.19
N THR A 485 -19.48 -1.04 -12.79
CA THR A 485 -18.13 -1.35 -13.27
C THR A 485 -18.10 -1.74 -14.77
N ALA A 486 -19.25 -1.94 -15.43
CA ALA A 486 -19.33 -2.07 -16.89
C ALA A 486 -19.05 -0.75 -17.63
N ASP A 487 -19.10 0.37 -16.92
CA ASP A 487 -18.77 1.70 -17.43
C ASP A 487 -17.27 2.01 -17.24
N SER A 488 -16.78 3.07 -17.87
CA SER A 488 -15.47 3.65 -17.58
C SER A 488 -15.55 4.49 -16.30
N ASN A 489 -14.83 4.11 -15.25
CA ASN A 489 -14.93 4.68 -13.91
C ASN A 489 -13.79 5.68 -13.61
N PHE A 490 -13.70 6.72 -14.45
CA PHE A 490 -12.75 7.83 -14.30
C PHE A 490 -13.47 9.19 -14.21
N ASP A 491 -14.63 9.21 -13.56
CA ASP A 491 -15.47 10.43 -13.45
C ASP A 491 -14.95 11.35 -12.33
N GLN A 492 -14.33 12.47 -12.72
CA GLN A 492 -13.90 13.51 -11.78
C GLN A 492 -15.06 14.30 -11.15
N ALA A 493 -16.29 14.16 -11.69
CA ALA A 493 -17.50 14.75 -11.12
C ALA A 493 -18.11 13.88 -10.02
N HIS A 494 -17.64 12.64 -9.85
CA HIS A 494 -18.14 11.73 -8.83
C HIS A 494 -18.05 12.34 -7.42
N PRO A 495 -19.09 12.22 -6.56
CA PRO A 495 -19.10 12.87 -5.23
C PRO A 495 -17.94 12.45 -4.33
N LEU A 496 -17.52 11.17 -4.35
CA LEU A 496 -16.36 10.69 -3.59
C LEU A 496 -15.06 11.24 -4.15
N TYR A 497 -14.87 11.25 -5.47
CA TYR A 497 -13.69 11.86 -6.09
C TYR A 497 -13.52 13.32 -5.65
N ARG A 498 -14.61 14.13 -5.74
CA ARG A 498 -14.59 15.53 -5.32
C ARG A 498 -14.32 15.71 -3.83
N ALA A 499 -14.90 14.84 -2.99
CA ALA A 499 -14.67 14.88 -1.55
C ALA A 499 -13.20 14.57 -1.22
N MET A 500 -12.63 13.51 -1.81
CA MET A 500 -11.24 13.12 -1.60
C MET A 500 -10.26 14.17 -2.15
N ALA A 501 -10.52 14.71 -3.35
CA ALA A 501 -9.69 15.77 -3.94
C ALA A 501 -9.66 17.03 -3.06
N LYS A 502 -10.81 17.41 -2.49
CA LYS A 502 -10.90 18.52 -1.53
C LYS A 502 -10.11 18.23 -0.26
N LEU A 503 -10.23 17.04 0.31
CA LEU A 503 -9.51 16.61 1.50
C LEU A 503 -7.99 16.55 1.26
N ALA A 504 -7.56 16.03 0.12
CA ALA A 504 -6.15 16.02 -0.30
C ALA A 504 -5.61 17.45 -0.41
N ALA A 505 -6.33 18.35 -1.08
CA ALA A 505 -5.93 19.75 -1.19
C ALA A 505 -5.83 20.45 0.18
N LEU A 506 -6.80 20.19 1.08
CA LEU A 506 -6.76 20.71 2.45
C LEU A 506 -5.55 20.18 3.23
N ARG A 507 -5.26 18.88 3.12
CA ARG A 507 -4.10 18.26 3.78
C ARG A 507 -2.79 18.88 3.28
N LEU A 508 -2.60 18.96 1.97
CA LEU A 508 -1.37 19.46 1.36
C LEU A 508 -1.14 20.97 1.64
N ALA A 509 -2.23 21.74 1.77
CA ALA A 509 -2.16 23.18 2.08
C ALA A 509 -1.94 23.49 3.57
N ASN A 510 -2.05 22.51 4.47
CA ASN A 510 -1.98 22.71 5.91
C ASN A 510 -0.96 21.75 6.56
N PRO A 511 0.29 22.21 6.81
CA PRO A 511 1.33 21.39 7.44
C PRO A 511 0.93 20.75 8.78
N ALA A 512 -0.01 21.34 9.50
CA ALA A 512 -0.60 20.74 10.68
C ALA A 512 -1.23 19.36 10.38
N LEU A 513 -1.87 19.17 9.21
CA LEU A 513 -2.51 17.92 8.83
C LEU A 513 -1.52 16.84 8.35
N THR A 514 -0.34 17.23 7.85
CA THR A 514 0.71 16.30 7.42
C THR A 514 1.68 15.98 8.55
N ARG A 515 2.29 16.99 9.17
CA ARG A 515 3.41 16.90 10.13
C ARG A 515 3.02 17.26 11.56
N GLY A 516 1.79 17.74 11.79
CA GLY A 516 1.36 18.25 13.08
C GLY A 516 1.27 17.16 14.15
N ARG A 517 1.65 17.52 15.38
CA ARG A 517 1.38 16.66 16.53
C ARG A 517 -0.12 16.51 16.72
N GLN A 518 -0.60 15.27 16.81
CA GLN A 518 -2.00 14.95 17.09
C GLN A 518 -2.24 14.90 18.59
N ILE A 519 -3.32 15.51 19.04
CA ILE A 519 -3.78 15.48 20.44
C ILE A 519 -5.25 15.10 20.40
N ILE A 520 -5.64 14.01 21.07
CA ILE A 520 -7.04 13.67 21.27
C ILE A 520 -7.64 14.69 22.23
N ARG A 521 -8.79 15.25 21.87
CA ARG A 521 -9.50 16.26 22.66
C ARG A 521 -10.77 15.72 23.30
N ASN A 522 -11.58 15.03 22.52
CA ASN A 522 -12.83 14.45 23.01
C ASN A 522 -13.10 13.13 22.33
N TYR A 523 -13.74 12.22 23.05
CA TYR A 523 -14.26 10.95 22.56
C TYR A 523 -15.48 10.53 23.41
N GLU A 524 -16.25 9.56 22.92
CA GLU A 524 -17.42 9.01 23.58
C GLU A 524 -17.40 7.47 23.53
N GLU A 525 -17.94 6.80 24.55
CA GLU A 525 -18.05 5.31 24.63
C GLU A 525 -19.15 4.73 23.70
N LYS A 526 -19.76 5.55 22.88
CA LYS A 526 -20.78 5.23 21.88
C LYS A 526 -20.55 6.02 20.60
N PRO A 527 -21.21 5.70 19.48
CA PRO A 527 -21.17 6.56 18.31
C PRO A 527 -21.51 8.01 18.65
N GLY A 528 -20.64 8.94 18.27
CA GLY A 528 -20.77 10.33 18.70
C GLY A 528 -19.59 11.18 18.29
N LEU A 529 -19.20 12.10 19.17
CA LEU A 529 -18.10 13.02 18.94
C LEU A 529 -16.75 12.31 19.04
N PHE A 530 -15.89 12.56 18.03
CA PHE A 530 -14.44 12.40 18.12
C PHE A 530 -13.79 13.70 17.73
N ALA A 531 -12.92 14.27 18.56
CA ALA A 531 -12.23 15.51 18.25
C ALA A 531 -10.74 15.41 18.53
N VAL A 532 -9.94 15.96 17.60
CA VAL A 532 -8.49 16.06 17.72
C VAL A 532 -8.00 17.46 17.37
N SER A 533 -6.88 17.85 17.96
CA SER A 533 -6.08 18.98 17.50
C SER A 533 -4.85 18.47 16.74
N ARG A 534 -4.54 19.10 15.62
CA ARG A 534 -3.29 18.96 14.89
C ARG A 534 -2.49 20.25 15.07
N ILE A 535 -1.35 20.18 15.73
CA ILE A 535 -0.51 21.37 16.04
C ILE A 535 0.62 21.45 15.03
N ASP A 536 0.64 22.50 14.24
CA ASP A 536 1.71 22.76 13.25
C ASP A 536 3.07 22.90 13.97
N PRO A 537 4.08 22.08 13.63
CA PRO A 537 5.36 22.09 14.33
C PRO A 537 6.17 23.38 14.10
N ALA A 538 5.95 24.11 12.99
CA ALA A 538 6.70 25.31 12.67
C ALA A 538 6.09 26.56 13.30
N THR A 539 4.74 26.62 13.37
CA THR A 539 4.05 27.85 13.78
C THR A 539 3.33 27.73 15.13
N GLY A 540 3.17 26.49 15.65
CA GLY A 540 2.36 26.20 16.83
C GLY A 540 0.84 26.39 16.61
N ARG A 541 0.40 26.68 15.37
CA ARG A 541 -1.03 26.87 15.07
C ARG A 541 -1.79 25.56 15.17
N GLU A 542 -2.99 25.66 15.74
CA GLU A 542 -3.89 24.53 15.93
C GLU A 542 -4.88 24.42 14.76
N VAL A 543 -5.09 23.20 14.29
CA VAL A 543 -6.23 22.82 13.47
C VAL A 543 -7.05 21.83 14.27
N VAL A 544 -8.28 22.20 14.59
CA VAL A 544 -9.25 21.35 15.29
C VAL A 544 -10.05 20.60 14.24
N ILE A 545 -10.11 19.28 14.36
CA ILE A 545 -10.96 18.41 13.55
C ILE A 545 -11.93 17.71 14.50
N ALA A 546 -13.21 17.81 14.22
CA ALA A 546 -14.23 17.11 15.00
C ALA A 546 -15.17 16.34 14.08
N PHE A 547 -15.40 15.07 14.40
CA PHE A 547 -16.19 14.10 13.65
C PHE A 547 -17.43 13.73 14.45
N ASN A 548 -18.54 13.52 13.78
CA ASN A 548 -19.76 12.95 14.32
C ASN A 548 -20.03 11.59 13.67
N THR A 549 -19.77 10.50 14.39
CA THR A 549 -20.04 9.14 13.90
C THR A 549 -21.48 8.69 14.15
N SER A 550 -22.32 9.53 14.79
CA SER A 550 -23.72 9.23 15.07
C SER A 550 -24.67 9.72 13.98
N THR A 551 -25.89 9.21 14.01
CA THR A 551 -27.00 9.63 13.10
C THR A 551 -27.82 10.79 13.67
N ALA A 552 -27.37 11.46 14.74
CA ALA A 552 -28.01 12.65 15.30
C ALA A 552 -27.08 13.87 15.20
N VAL A 553 -27.64 15.07 15.18
CA VAL A 553 -26.85 16.32 15.29
C VAL A 553 -26.20 16.37 16.67
N ILE A 554 -24.92 16.73 16.68
CA ILE A 554 -24.16 16.93 17.92
C ILE A 554 -23.84 18.42 18.10
N THR A 555 -24.13 18.96 19.29
CA THR A 555 -23.61 20.27 19.73
C THR A 555 -22.85 20.03 21.02
N ARG A 556 -21.55 20.31 21.02
CA ARG A 556 -20.63 20.06 22.14
C ARG A 556 -19.55 21.12 22.22
N ASN A 557 -18.98 21.27 23.39
CA ASN A 557 -17.70 21.94 23.55
C ASN A 557 -16.57 20.93 23.41
N VAL A 558 -15.58 21.26 22.58
CA VAL A 558 -14.33 20.51 22.45
C VAL A 558 -13.20 21.28 23.13
N GLU A 559 -12.29 20.54 23.74
CA GLU A 559 -11.08 21.10 24.30
C GLU A 559 -10.15 21.58 23.17
N VAL A 560 -9.55 22.76 23.31
CA VAL A 560 -8.60 23.35 22.36
C VAL A 560 -7.41 23.95 23.11
N ASP A 561 -6.35 24.30 22.41
CA ASP A 561 -5.24 25.04 23.02
C ASP A 561 -5.77 26.37 23.58
N PRO A 562 -5.53 26.70 24.87
CA PRO A 562 -5.97 27.94 25.46
C PRO A 562 -5.49 29.22 24.76
N LYS A 563 -4.44 29.13 23.94
CA LYS A 563 -3.92 30.21 23.09
C LYS A 563 -4.73 30.42 21.83
N SER A 564 -5.48 29.42 21.36
CA SER A 564 -6.34 29.49 20.19
C SER A 564 -7.62 30.27 20.53
N ARG A 565 -7.74 31.51 20.04
CA ARG A 565 -8.85 32.44 20.37
C ARG A 565 -9.87 32.58 19.25
N GLY A 566 -9.44 32.48 18.00
CA GLY A 566 -10.27 32.64 16.82
C GLY A 566 -10.03 31.51 15.85
N PHE A 567 -11.09 31.11 15.14
CA PHE A 567 -11.04 30.01 14.18
C PHE A 567 -11.66 30.42 12.84
N ARG A 568 -11.07 29.96 11.73
CA ARG A 568 -11.66 30.00 10.40
C ARG A 568 -12.02 28.62 9.91
N ALA A 569 -13.13 28.50 9.18
CA ALA A 569 -13.52 27.24 8.60
C ALA A 569 -12.61 26.84 7.42
N LEU A 570 -12.10 25.61 7.48
CA LEU A 570 -11.53 24.90 6.33
C LEU A 570 -12.57 23.97 5.72
N HIS A 571 -13.41 23.35 6.58
CA HIS A 571 -14.56 22.58 6.18
C HIS A 571 -15.67 22.67 7.25
N GLY A 572 -16.95 22.66 6.79
CA GLY A 572 -18.10 22.78 7.67
C GLY A 572 -18.27 24.16 8.27
N VAL A 573 -19.00 24.24 9.38
CA VAL A 573 -19.30 25.49 10.09
C VAL A 573 -18.42 25.58 11.34
N CYS A 574 -17.61 26.62 11.42
CA CYS A 574 -16.71 26.88 12.53
C CYS A 574 -17.12 28.19 13.22
N ALA A 575 -17.33 28.16 14.53
CA ALA A 575 -17.54 29.37 15.30
C ALA A 575 -16.29 30.27 15.21
N PRO A 576 -16.43 31.59 14.91
CA PRO A 576 -15.28 32.44 14.64
C PRO A 576 -14.40 32.69 15.87
N GLN A 577 -14.94 32.56 17.08
CA GLN A 577 -14.23 32.81 18.32
C GLN A 577 -14.61 31.82 19.41
N VAL A 578 -13.72 31.61 20.37
CA VAL A 578 -13.99 30.86 21.59
C VAL A 578 -14.66 31.80 22.62
N THR A 579 -15.63 31.27 23.33
CA THR A 579 -16.28 32.02 24.44
C THR A 579 -15.49 31.92 25.74
N VAL A 580 -14.80 30.80 25.94
CA VAL A 580 -13.93 30.52 27.09
C VAL A 580 -12.62 29.94 26.59
N ALA A 581 -11.49 30.40 27.14
CA ALA A 581 -10.18 29.88 26.80
C ALA A 581 -10.10 28.36 27.00
N GLY A 582 -9.64 27.65 25.99
CA GLY A 582 -9.52 26.18 26.01
C GLY A 582 -10.82 25.42 25.73
N SER A 583 -11.94 26.12 25.43
CA SER A 583 -13.22 25.48 25.14
C SER A 583 -13.84 26.05 23.86
N TYR A 584 -14.09 25.22 22.88
CA TYR A 584 -14.58 25.59 21.55
C TYR A 584 -15.87 24.87 21.22
N ALA A 585 -16.93 25.63 20.95
CA ALA A 585 -18.24 25.09 20.60
C ALA A 585 -18.28 24.60 19.15
N VAL A 586 -18.70 23.36 18.92
CA VAL A 586 -18.92 22.78 17.61
C VAL A 586 -20.36 22.28 17.49
N THR A 587 -20.94 22.44 16.30
CA THR A 587 -22.20 21.81 15.91
C THR A 587 -21.96 21.03 14.63
N ILE A 588 -22.20 19.73 14.65
CA ILE A 588 -21.87 18.81 13.55
C ILE A 588 -23.12 18.02 13.15
N ALA A 589 -23.43 18.04 11.88
CA ALA A 589 -24.53 17.24 11.33
C ALA A 589 -24.30 15.72 11.49
N PRO A 590 -25.33 14.88 11.34
CA PRO A 590 -25.17 13.43 11.39
C PRO A 590 -24.16 12.92 10.36
N LEU A 591 -23.26 12.04 10.77
CA LEU A 591 -22.26 11.39 9.90
C LEU A 591 -21.44 12.43 9.10
N ASP A 592 -21.01 13.50 9.77
CA ASP A 592 -20.31 14.62 9.16
C ASP A 592 -19.12 15.07 10.02
N TYR A 593 -18.38 16.09 9.58
CA TYR A 593 -17.18 16.58 10.26
C TYR A 593 -16.98 18.08 10.03
N VAL A 594 -16.19 18.70 10.90
CA VAL A 594 -15.72 20.08 10.75
C VAL A 594 -14.20 20.14 10.86
N ILE A 595 -13.57 21.06 10.11
CA ILE A 595 -12.14 21.36 10.18
C ILE A 595 -12.00 22.86 10.39
N CYS A 596 -11.47 23.26 11.55
CA CYS A 596 -11.37 24.65 11.99
C CYS A 596 -9.91 25.00 12.28
N ALA A 597 -9.33 25.92 11.53
CA ALA A 597 -7.95 26.37 11.74
C ALA A 597 -7.90 27.62 12.63
N ALA A 598 -7.07 27.60 13.67
CA ALA A 598 -6.84 28.77 14.50
C ALA A 598 -6.25 29.91 13.67
N GLY A 599 -6.72 31.14 13.90
CA GLY A 599 -6.18 32.35 13.34
C GLY A 599 -4.71 32.58 13.74
N ALA A 600 -4.03 33.53 13.11
CA ALA A 600 -2.76 34.01 13.64
C ALA A 600 -3.00 34.52 15.05
N ALA A 601 -2.14 34.20 16.02
CA ALA A 601 -2.10 34.93 17.27
C ALA A 601 -1.80 36.38 16.93
N GLU A 602 -2.71 37.29 17.33
CA GLU A 602 -2.44 38.73 17.27
C GLU A 602 -1.33 39.13 18.24
#